data_fe51afb1cad56ffac560a9123ee6fde2
#
_entry.id   fe51afb1cad56ffac560a9123ee6fde2
#
_cell.length_a   1.000
_cell.length_b   1.000
_cell.length_c   1.000
_cell.angle_alpha   90.00
_cell.angle_beta   90.00
_cell.angle_gamma   90.00
#
_symmetry.space_group_name_H-M   'P 1'
#
loop_
_entity.id
_entity.type
_entity.pdbx_description
1 polymer ?
#
loop_
_entity_poly.entity_id
_entity_poly.type
_entity_poly.pdbx_seq_one_letter_code
_entity_poly.pdbx_strand_id
1 'polypeptide(L)'
;LAVIADVPKTLVYSLCHWLNRNKEVIPQNVLIKPPSAELKPGLVDQDSLPDYEILDDILKRLINDYQSAEQIIAAGYDAEIVNRIIKMVTRAEFKRRQAPPGIKITDRAFGTGWRMPIASNWLAVKNIHQSENISIPSQASSQEKNTTQL
;
A
#
# COMPACT_ATOMS: atom_id res chain seq x y z
N LEU A 1 -16.73 14.94 -10.83
CA LEU A 1 -15.45 15.39 -10.29
C LEU A 1 -15.36 15.01 -8.80
N ALA A 2 -14.27 14.32 -8.41
CA ALA A 2 -13.98 13.98 -7.01
C ALA A 2 -12.95 14.99 -6.46
N VAL A 3 -13.44 16.07 -5.86
CA VAL A 3 -12.61 17.24 -5.50
C VAL A 3 -11.46 16.88 -4.54
N ILE A 4 -11.71 16.02 -3.55
CA ILE A 4 -10.74 15.66 -2.50
C ILE A 4 -10.18 14.25 -2.66
N ALA A 5 -10.25 13.65 -3.86
CA ALA A 5 -9.80 12.26 -4.05
C ALA A 5 -8.28 12.06 -3.86
N ASP A 6 -7.50 13.14 -4.01
CA ASP A 6 -6.04 13.13 -3.83
C ASP A 6 -5.61 13.67 -2.46
N VAL A 7 -6.56 13.91 -1.55
CA VAL A 7 -6.30 14.44 -0.21
C VAL A 7 -6.22 13.28 0.79
N PRO A 8 -5.07 13.09 1.50
CA PRO A 8 -4.95 12.11 2.57
C PRO A 8 -5.98 12.34 3.67
N LYS A 9 -6.39 11.28 4.36
CA LYS A 9 -7.47 11.34 5.36
C LYS A 9 -7.10 12.26 6.54
N THR A 10 -5.86 12.22 6.99
CA THR A 10 -5.36 13.11 8.05
C THR A 10 -5.44 14.58 7.65
N LEU A 11 -5.12 14.90 6.38
CA LEU A 11 -5.22 16.26 5.87
C LEU A 11 -6.68 16.72 5.74
N VAL A 12 -7.62 15.82 5.40
CA VAL A 12 -9.05 16.13 5.39
C VAL A 12 -9.51 16.57 6.79
N TYR A 13 -9.12 15.85 7.84
CA TYR A 13 -9.45 16.25 9.22
C TYR A 13 -8.85 17.61 9.58
N SER A 14 -7.58 17.83 9.26
CA SER A 14 -6.90 19.11 9.48
C SER A 14 -7.62 20.26 8.76
N LEU A 15 -8.05 20.05 7.53
CA LEU A 15 -8.84 21.02 6.76
C LEU A 15 -10.20 21.30 7.40
N CYS A 16 -10.89 20.28 7.90
CA CYS A 16 -12.15 20.45 8.59
C CYS A 16 -12.01 21.29 9.87
N HIS A 17 -10.97 21.01 10.67
CA HIS A 17 -10.68 21.83 11.86
C HIS A 17 -10.33 23.28 11.50
N TRP A 18 -9.56 23.47 10.43
CA TRP A 18 -9.24 24.82 9.95
C TRP A 18 -10.50 25.58 9.49
N LEU A 19 -11.43 24.93 8.80
CA LEU A 19 -12.69 25.54 8.40
C LEU A 19 -13.54 25.93 9.62
N ASN A 20 -13.53 25.12 10.66
CA ASN A 20 -14.31 25.36 11.87
C ASN A 20 -13.65 26.37 12.85
N ARG A 21 -12.47 26.92 12.54
CA ARG A 21 -11.70 27.78 13.50
C ARG A 21 -12.43 29.02 14.01
N ASN A 22 -13.32 29.60 13.20
CA ASN A 22 -14.04 30.82 13.55
C ASN A 22 -15.53 30.59 13.80
N LYS A 23 -16.10 29.58 13.16
CA LYS A 23 -17.50 29.20 13.23
C LYS A 23 -17.64 27.74 12.84
N GLU A 24 -18.53 27.03 13.48
CA GLU A 24 -18.87 25.66 13.08
C GLU A 24 -19.54 25.66 11.69
N VAL A 25 -18.80 25.15 10.70
CA VAL A 25 -19.25 24.95 9.32
C VAL A 25 -19.56 23.48 9.10
N ILE A 26 -18.71 22.61 9.67
CA ILE A 26 -18.85 21.15 9.63
C ILE A 26 -19.26 20.69 11.03
N PRO A 27 -20.44 20.06 11.19
CA PRO A 27 -20.90 19.61 12.49
C PRO A 27 -19.89 18.69 13.19
N GLN A 28 -19.70 18.90 14.48
CA GLN A 28 -18.72 18.15 15.28
C GLN A 28 -18.96 16.64 15.26
N ASN A 29 -20.20 16.19 15.20
CA ASN A 29 -20.55 14.78 15.11
C ASN A 29 -20.02 14.11 13.83
N VAL A 30 -19.85 14.84 12.72
CA VAL A 30 -19.25 14.34 11.48
C VAL A 30 -17.75 14.06 11.66
N LEU A 31 -17.07 14.87 12.48
CA LEU A 31 -15.63 14.72 12.75
C LEU A 31 -15.35 13.61 13.77
N ILE A 32 -16.27 13.40 14.71
CA ILE A 32 -16.09 12.40 15.79
C ILE A 32 -16.54 11.01 15.33
N LYS A 33 -17.56 10.94 14.46
CA LYS A 33 -18.08 9.64 14.01
C LYS A 33 -16.99 8.85 13.27
N PRO A 34 -16.65 7.63 13.73
CA PRO A 34 -15.69 6.79 13.02
C PRO A 34 -16.13 6.54 11.58
N PRO A 35 -15.24 6.66 10.59
CA PRO A 35 -15.56 6.30 9.22
C PRO A 35 -15.99 4.84 9.12
N SER A 36 -17.04 4.58 8.35
CA SER A 36 -17.53 3.23 8.11
C SER A 36 -17.92 3.07 6.64
N ALA A 37 -17.78 1.84 6.14
CA ALA A 37 -18.19 1.51 4.78
C ALA A 37 -19.72 1.35 4.64
N GLU A 38 -20.49 1.48 5.73
CA GLU A 38 -21.95 1.32 5.81
C GLU A 38 -22.53 0.00 5.24
N LEU A 39 -21.64 -0.96 4.90
CA LEU A 39 -22.02 -2.25 4.32
C LEU A 39 -22.48 -3.27 5.37
N LYS A 40 -22.11 -3.07 6.63
CA LYS A 40 -22.55 -3.86 7.79
C LYS A 40 -22.75 -2.96 9.00
N PRO A 41 -23.78 -3.20 9.82
CA PRO A 41 -23.94 -2.50 11.08
C PRO A 41 -22.73 -2.70 11.99
N GLY A 42 -22.19 -1.61 12.54
CA GLY A 42 -21.07 -1.64 13.49
C GLY A 42 -19.67 -1.86 12.90
N LEU A 43 -19.52 -2.01 11.58
CA LEU A 43 -18.20 -2.12 10.95
C LEU A 43 -17.59 -0.73 10.81
N VAL A 44 -16.38 -0.55 11.33
CA VAL A 44 -15.58 0.68 11.17
C VAL A 44 -14.34 0.40 10.32
N ASP A 45 -13.78 1.43 9.69
CA ASP A 45 -12.60 1.29 8.82
C ASP A 45 -11.39 0.72 9.60
N GLN A 46 -11.24 1.08 10.89
CA GLN A 46 -10.17 0.58 11.76
C GLN A 46 -10.21 -0.92 12.03
N ASP A 47 -11.35 -1.60 11.82
CA ASP A 47 -11.41 -3.07 11.90
C ASP A 47 -10.54 -3.75 10.83
N SER A 48 -10.29 -3.03 9.74
CA SER A 48 -9.55 -3.54 8.58
C SER A 48 -8.30 -2.74 8.22
N LEU A 49 -8.17 -1.50 8.68
CA LEU A 49 -7.08 -0.58 8.39
C LEU A 49 -6.32 -0.21 9.66
N PRO A 50 -5.01 0.06 9.58
CA PRO A 50 -4.30 0.72 10.68
C PRO A 50 -4.78 2.15 10.85
N ASP A 51 -4.33 2.82 11.92
CA ASP A 51 -4.61 4.22 12.14
C ASP A 51 -4.24 5.07 10.92
N TYR A 52 -5.05 6.07 10.63
CA TYR A 52 -4.87 6.89 9.42
C TYR A 52 -3.53 7.60 9.35
N GLU A 53 -2.92 7.95 10.49
CA GLU A 53 -1.59 8.56 10.54
C GLU A 53 -0.53 7.60 9.98
N ILE A 54 -0.59 6.33 10.38
CA ILE A 54 0.31 5.28 9.89
C ILE A 54 0.01 4.98 8.42
N LEU A 55 -1.28 4.84 8.07
CA LEU A 55 -1.71 4.54 6.71
C LEU A 55 -1.28 5.62 5.72
N ASP A 56 -1.55 6.88 6.02
CA ASP A 56 -1.25 8.02 5.15
C ASP A 56 0.25 8.20 4.96
N ASP A 57 1.08 7.98 6.01
CA ASP A 57 2.53 8.08 5.88
C ASP A 57 3.10 6.93 5.03
N ILE A 58 2.63 5.69 5.22
CA ILE A 58 3.03 4.55 4.36
C ILE A 58 2.63 4.80 2.90
N LEU A 59 1.41 5.31 2.65
CA LEU A 59 0.96 5.65 1.31
C LEU A 59 1.79 6.76 0.67
N LYS A 60 2.13 7.80 1.43
CA LYS A 60 3.00 8.88 0.97
C LYS A 60 4.37 8.34 0.56
N ARG A 61 5.02 7.55 1.42
CA ARG A 61 6.31 6.92 1.13
C ARG A 61 6.28 6.05 -0.11
N LEU A 62 5.24 5.21 -0.22
CA LEU A 62 5.08 4.30 -1.34
C LEU A 62 4.83 5.03 -2.68
N ILE A 63 3.96 6.04 -2.68
CA ILE A 63 3.45 6.66 -3.91
C ILE A 63 4.22 7.91 -4.28
N ASN A 64 4.46 8.83 -3.35
CA ASN A 64 5.10 10.10 -3.62
C ASN A 64 6.63 9.98 -3.54
N ASP A 65 7.15 9.27 -2.54
CA ASP A 65 8.58 9.15 -2.27
C ASP A 65 9.21 7.92 -2.95
N TYR A 66 8.42 7.10 -3.65
CA TYR A 66 8.87 5.91 -4.43
C TYR A 66 9.62 4.86 -3.60
N GLN A 67 9.36 4.80 -2.30
CA GLN A 67 10.03 3.84 -1.44
C GLN A 67 9.53 2.41 -1.67
N SER A 68 10.45 1.45 -1.62
CA SER A 68 10.08 0.04 -1.65
C SER A 68 9.54 -0.43 -0.30
N ALA A 69 8.90 -1.61 -0.28
CA ALA A 69 8.43 -2.21 0.98
C ALA A 69 9.56 -2.33 2.00
N GLU A 70 10.74 -2.77 1.57
CA GLU A 70 11.92 -2.96 2.40
C GLU A 70 12.41 -1.64 2.99
N GLN A 71 12.39 -0.55 2.22
CA GLN A 71 12.78 0.78 2.69
C GLN A 71 11.79 1.33 3.73
N ILE A 72 10.48 1.09 3.54
CA ILE A 72 9.45 1.49 4.49
C ILE A 72 9.59 0.69 5.80
N ILE A 73 9.81 -0.61 5.71
CA ILE A 73 10.06 -1.46 6.88
C ILE A 73 11.33 -1.03 7.62
N ALA A 74 12.41 -0.74 6.90
CA ALA A 74 13.65 -0.24 7.48
C ALA A 74 13.50 1.12 8.17
N ALA A 75 12.49 1.92 7.78
CA ALA A 75 12.13 3.17 8.46
C ALA A 75 11.36 2.97 9.79
N GLY A 76 11.12 1.71 10.20
CA GLY A 76 10.50 1.36 11.49
C GLY A 76 9.03 0.94 11.43
N TYR A 77 8.47 0.76 10.24
CA TYR A 77 7.10 0.27 10.08
C TYR A 77 7.03 -1.25 10.17
N ASP A 78 5.94 -1.75 10.75
CA ASP A 78 5.69 -3.19 10.83
C ASP A 78 5.54 -3.82 9.44
N ALA A 79 6.24 -4.94 9.23
CA ALA A 79 6.32 -5.60 7.92
C ALA A 79 4.95 -6.16 7.46
N GLU A 80 4.12 -6.66 8.39
CA GLU A 80 2.80 -7.20 8.05
C GLU A 80 1.86 -6.06 7.63
N ILE A 81 1.90 -4.93 8.33
CA ILE A 81 1.11 -3.74 8.02
C ILE A 81 1.51 -3.20 6.64
N VAL A 82 2.80 -3.01 6.38
CA VAL A 82 3.31 -2.50 5.09
C VAL A 82 2.88 -3.40 3.94
N ASN A 83 3.12 -4.71 4.04
CA ASN A 83 2.76 -5.68 3.00
C ASN A 83 1.25 -5.75 2.78
N ARG A 84 0.46 -5.67 3.85
CA ARG A 84 -1.00 -5.64 3.78
C ARG A 84 -1.50 -4.40 3.02
N ILE A 85 -0.97 -3.22 3.33
CA ILE A 85 -1.33 -1.97 2.65
C ILE A 85 -0.98 -2.05 1.16
N ILE A 86 0.24 -2.47 0.80
CA ILE A 86 0.66 -2.62 -0.59
C ILE A 86 -0.29 -3.57 -1.35
N LYS A 87 -0.65 -4.69 -0.73
CA LYS A 87 -1.60 -5.65 -1.32
C LYS A 87 -2.99 -5.06 -1.53
N MET A 88 -3.48 -4.28 -0.55
CA MET A 88 -4.78 -3.60 -0.67
C MET A 88 -4.77 -2.55 -1.78
N VAL A 89 -3.73 -1.73 -1.85
CA VAL A 89 -3.55 -0.71 -2.88
C VAL A 89 -3.50 -1.33 -4.28
N THR A 90 -2.73 -2.41 -4.44
CA THR A 90 -2.64 -3.14 -5.72
C THR A 90 -3.98 -3.72 -6.14
N ARG A 91 -4.70 -4.34 -5.22
CA ARG A 91 -6.03 -4.90 -5.49
C ARG A 91 -7.10 -3.85 -5.80
N ALA A 92 -6.93 -2.63 -5.29
CA ALA A 92 -7.86 -1.53 -5.52
C ALA A 92 -7.66 -0.80 -6.85
N GLU A 93 -6.68 -1.20 -7.69
CA GLU A 93 -6.40 -0.51 -8.96
C GLU A 93 -7.64 -0.40 -9.87
N PHE A 94 -8.46 -1.45 -9.96
CA PHE A 94 -9.67 -1.41 -10.77
C PHE A 94 -10.67 -0.35 -10.28
N LYS A 95 -10.79 -0.14 -8.95
CA LYS A 95 -11.64 0.89 -8.36
C LYS A 95 -11.13 2.29 -8.70
N ARG A 96 -9.81 2.50 -8.65
CA ARG A 96 -9.19 3.78 -9.02
C ARG A 96 -9.44 4.13 -10.48
N ARG A 97 -9.46 3.15 -11.38
CA ARG A 97 -9.75 3.36 -12.81
C ARG A 97 -11.20 3.74 -13.08
N GLN A 98 -12.11 3.35 -12.20
CA GLN A 98 -13.53 3.68 -12.29
C GLN A 98 -13.86 5.01 -11.59
N ALA A 99 -12.94 5.56 -10.79
CA ALA A 99 -13.16 6.80 -10.08
C ALA A 99 -13.27 8.00 -11.03
N PRO A 100 -14.14 8.97 -10.73
CA PRO A 100 -14.20 10.20 -11.50
C PRO A 100 -12.89 10.98 -11.38
N PRO A 101 -12.59 11.89 -12.33
CA PRO A 101 -11.41 12.74 -12.26
C PRO A 101 -11.35 13.52 -10.95
N GLY A 102 -10.19 13.48 -10.27
CA GLY A 102 -9.91 14.25 -9.06
C GLY A 102 -9.06 15.49 -9.33
N ILE A 103 -9.05 16.42 -8.39
CA ILE A 103 -8.11 17.53 -8.40
C ILE A 103 -6.78 17.02 -7.85
N LYS A 104 -5.71 17.23 -8.61
CA LYS A 104 -4.35 16.86 -8.23
C LYS A 104 -3.80 17.88 -7.24
N ILE A 105 -3.41 17.44 -6.05
CA ILE A 105 -2.74 18.25 -5.03
C ILE A 105 -1.35 17.71 -4.66
N THR A 106 -1.06 16.45 -5.00
CA THR A 106 0.24 15.81 -4.81
C THR A 106 1.00 15.71 -6.13
N ASP A 107 2.31 15.48 -6.09
CA ASP A 107 3.13 15.31 -7.30
C ASP A 107 2.66 14.11 -8.13
N ARG A 108 2.09 13.11 -7.48
CA ARG A 108 1.48 11.93 -8.08
C ARG A 108 0.06 11.75 -7.60
N ALA A 109 -0.89 12.38 -8.28
CA ALA A 109 -2.30 12.18 -7.96
C ALA A 109 -2.64 10.69 -7.87
N PHE A 110 -3.20 10.28 -6.75
CA PHE A 110 -3.50 8.88 -6.43
C PHE A 110 -4.42 8.20 -7.47
N GLY A 111 -5.27 8.99 -8.14
CA GLY A 111 -6.18 8.49 -9.17
C GLY A 111 -5.52 8.31 -10.54
N THR A 112 -4.93 9.37 -11.09
CA THR A 112 -4.46 9.42 -12.49
C THR A 112 -2.96 9.43 -12.64
N GLY A 113 -2.22 9.92 -11.64
CA GLY A 113 -0.77 10.09 -11.70
C GLY A 113 0.04 8.82 -11.41
N TRP A 114 -0.60 7.80 -10.87
CA TRP A 114 0.00 6.52 -10.53
C TRP A 114 -0.93 5.38 -10.89
N ARG A 115 -0.48 4.48 -11.75
CA ARG A 115 -1.28 3.37 -12.26
C ARG A 115 -0.51 2.06 -12.20
N MET A 116 -1.23 0.98 -11.91
CA MET A 116 -0.71 -0.38 -11.90
C MET A 116 -1.50 -1.27 -12.88
N PRO A 117 -0.89 -2.37 -13.39
CA PRO A 117 -1.62 -3.36 -14.16
C PRO A 117 -2.70 -4.03 -13.29
N ILE A 118 -3.94 -4.11 -13.78
CA ILE A 118 -5.05 -4.76 -13.05
C ILE A 118 -4.84 -6.26 -12.93
N ALA A 119 -4.42 -6.90 -14.02
CA ALA A 119 -4.25 -8.36 -14.12
C ALA A 119 -2.84 -8.82 -13.70
N SER A 120 -2.05 -7.97 -13.07
CA SER A 120 -0.70 -8.32 -12.63
C SER A 120 -0.73 -9.09 -11.33
N ASN A 121 -0.05 -10.24 -11.30
CA ASN A 121 0.24 -10.98 -10.07
C ASN A 121 1.63 -10.60 -9.51
N TRP A 122 1.99 -9.34 -9.58
CA TRP A 122 3.30 -8.81 -9.19
C TRP A 122 3.73 -9.21 -7.77
N LEU A 123 2.76 -9.33 -6.85
CA LEU A 123 3.03 -9.74 -5.47
C LEU A 123 3.33 -11.24 -5.33
N ALA A 124 2.86 -12.09 -6.24
CA ALA A 124 3.18 -13.51 -6.23
C ALA A 124 4.59 -13.79 -6.73
N VAL A 125 5.12 -12.96 -7.63
CA VAL A 125 6.47 -13.13 -8.18
C VAL A 125 7.55 -12.90 -7.12
N LYS A 126 7.34 -11.98 -6.18
CA LYS A 126 8.28 -11.76 -5.06
C LYS A 126 8.40 -12.97 -4.13
N ASN A 127 7.33 -13.74 -3.95
CA ASN A 127 7.36 -14.94 -3.11
C ASN A 127 8.11 -16.12 -3.76
N ILE A 128 8.22 -16.16 -5.09
CA ILE A 128 8.94 -17.22 -5.83
C ILE A 128 10.44 -17.05 -5.64
N HIS A 129 10.96 -15.83 -5.64
CA HIS A 129 12.39 -15.59 -5.43
C HIS A 129 12.86 -15.76 -3.97
N GLN A 130 11.96 -15.81 -2.99
CA GLN A 130 12.32 -16.13 -1.61
C GLN A 130 12.33 -17.64 -1.32
N SER A 131 11.70 -18.46 -2.15
CA SER A 131 11.68 -19.92 -2.01
C SER A 131 12.79 -20.63 -2.84
N GLU A 132 13.52 -19.94 -3.68
CA GLU A 132 14.62 -20.52 -4.50
C GLU A 132 16.01 -20.42 -3.87
N ASN A 133 16.15 -20.23 -2.57
CA ASN A 133 17.35 -20.63 -1.85
C ASN A 133 17.36 -22.14 -1.58
N ILE A 134 17.03 -22.93 -2.61
CA ILE A 134 17.29 -24.38 -2.62
C ILE A 134 18.76 -24.53 -2.99
N SER A 135 19.56 -24.90 -1.99
CA SER A 135 20.95 -25.34 -2.10
C SER A 135 21.13 -26.29 -3.29
N ILE A 136 21.91 -25.86 -4.26
CA ILE A 136 22.42 -26.74 -5.34
C ILE A 136 23.35 -27.75 -4.67
N PRO A 137 23.06 -29.06 -4.71
CA PRO A 137 24.01 -30.05 -4.21
C PRO A 137 25.25 -30.01 -5.12
N SER A 138 26.41 -29.77 -4.52
CA SER A 138 27.71 -29.86 -5.19
C SER A 138 27.88 -31.26 -5.78
N GLN A 139 27.97 -31.35 -7.10
CA GLN A 139 28.32 -32.59 -7.77
C GLN A 139 29.73 -32.99 -7.33
N ALA A 140 29.82 -34.15 -6.65
CA ALA A 140 31.04 -34.81 -6.31
C ALA A 140 31.78 -35.21 -7.60
N SER A 141 33.03 -34.81 -7.68
CA SER A 141 33.99 -35.18 -8.69
C SER A 141 34.16 -36.71 -8.77
N SER A 142 33.71 -37.30 -9.87
CA SER A 142 34.03 -38.68 -10.20
C SER A 142 35.48 -38.72 -10.75
N GLN A 143 36.38 -39.27 -9.96
CA GLN A 143 37.74 -39.59 -10.40
C GLN A 143 37.70 -40.76 -11.38
N GLU A 144 38.12 -40.52 -12.59
CA GLU A 144 38.55 -41.55 -13.51
C GLU A 144 39.79 -42.29 -12.95
N LYS A 145 39.65 -43.54 -12.67
CA LYS A 145 40.78 -44.43 -12.54
C LYS A 145 41.02 -45.10 -13.90
N ASN A 146 42.02 -44.61 -14.62
CA ASN A 146 42.67 -45.35 -15.67
C ASN A 146 43.44 -46.53 -15.05
N THR A 147 43.13 -47.73 -15.49
CA THR A 147 43.98 -48.90 -15.29
C THR A 147 44.37 -49.40 -16.67
N THR A 148 45.61 -49.14 -17.01
CA THR A 148 46.34 -49.80 -18.08
C THR A 148 46.71 -51.20 -17.62
N GLN A 149 46.43 -52.19 -18.44
CA GLN A 149 47.33 -53.42 -18.55
C GLN A 149 47.08 -54.12 -19.89
N LEU A 150 48.20 -54.27 -20.58
CA LEU A 150 48.61 -55.27 -21.63
C LEU A 150 48.02 -55.14 -23.00
#